data_cda3bfc48c3e31506aee96f3ea583301
#
_entry.id   cda3bfc48c3e31506aee96f3ea583301
#
_cell.length_a   1.000
_cell.length_b   1.000
_cell.length_c   1.000
_cell.angle_alpha   90.00
_cell.angle_beta   90.00
_cell.angle_gamma   90.00
#
_symmetry.space_group_name_H-M   'P 1'
#
loop_
_entity.id
_entity.type
_entity.pdbx_description
1 polymer ?
#
loop_
_entity_poly.entity_id
_entity_poly.type
_entity_poly.pdbx_seq_one_letter_code
_entity_poly.pdbx_strand_id
1 'polypeptide(L)' 'MEMIKVFNGHTGEILEKTFVDPADADDFEFILDFLEARYERYHNGEQIY' A
#
# COMPACT_ATOMS: atom_id res chain seq x y z
N MET A 1 13.10 2.03 0.79
CA MET A 1 12.11 1.08 1.27
C MET A 1 10.73 1.55 0.88
N GLU A 2 9.91 0.64 0.40
CA GLU A 2 8.53 0.92 0.02
C GLU A 2 7.59 0.58 1.16
N MET A 3 6.53 1.35 1.33
CA MET A 3 5.49 1.06 2.31
C MET A 3 4.13 1.35 1.69
N ILE A 4 3.16 0.50 1.99
CA ILE A 4 1.78 0.71 1.57
C ILE A 4 0.89 0.67 2.81
N LYS A 5 0.06 1.70 2.97
CA LYS A 5 -1.00 1.74 3.97
C LYS A 5 -2.32 1.41 3.30
N VAL A 6 -3.01 0.41 3.83
CA VAL A 6 -4.32 0.00 3.33
C VAL A 6 -5.38 0.36 4.36
N PHE A 7 -6.44 1.01 3.90
CA PHE A 7 -7.51 1.48 4.77
C PHE A 7 -8.72 0.55 4.64
N ASN A 8 -9.14 -0.03 5.76
CA ASN A 8 -10.33 -0.85 5.78
C ASN A 8 -11.53 0.02 6.11
N GLY A 9 -12.39 0.26 5.11
CA GLY A 9 -13.56 1.13 5.27
C GLY A 9 -14.64 0.56 6.17
N HIS A 10 -14.64 -0.75 6.45
CA HIS A 10 -15.64 -1.36 7.31
C HIS A 10 -15.29 -1.29 8.79
N THR A 11 -14.00 -1.46 9.10
CA THR A 11 -13.54 -1.52 10.50
C THR A 11 -12.83 -0.26 10.95
N GLY A 12 -12.39 0.56 10.01
CA GLY A 12 -11.54 1.71 10.29
C GLY A 12 -10.09 1.36 10.56
N GLU A 13 -9.72 0.10 10.41
CA GLU A 13 -8.34 -0.34 10.62
C GLU A 13 -7.43 0.13 9.50
N ILE A 14 -6.17 0.37 9.85
CA ILE A 14 -5.12 0.71 8.90
C ILE A 14 -4.06 -0.38 8.99
N LEU A 15 -3.76 -1.00 7.85
CA LEU A 15 -2.70 -2.00 7.73
C LEU A 15 -1.51 -1.36 7.02
N GLU A 16 -0.34 -1.41 7.65
CA GLU A 16 0.91 -0.95 7.02
C GLU A 16 1.74 -2.16 6.65
N LYS A 17 2.22 -2.17 5.41
CA LYS A 17 3.10 -3.24 4.93
C LYS A 17 4.31 -2.62 4.25
N THR A 18 5.50 -3.09 4.63
CA THR A 18 6.76 -2.61 4.06
C THR A 18 7.35 -3.63 3.12
N PHE A 19 8.05 -3.13 2.10
CA PHE A 19 8.71 -3.96 1.09
C PHE A 19 10.12 -3.43 0.88
N VAL A 20 11.09 -4.33 0.79
CA VAL A 20 12.47 -3.96 0.45
C VAL A 20 12.57 -3.70 -1.05
N ASP A 21 11.93 -4.54 -1.85
CA ASP A 21 11.99 -4.48 -3.30
C ASP A 21 10.77 -3.73 -3.85
N PRO A 22 10.98 -2.67 -4.64
CA PRO A 22 9.86 -1.94 -5.26
C PRO A 22 8.96 -2.83 -6.13
N ALA A 23 9.50 -3.88 -6.75
CA ALA A 23 8.71 -4.79 -7.56
C ALA A 23 7.65 -5.52 -6.73
N ASP A 24 7.98 -5.90 -5.50
CA ASP A 24 7.03 -6.55 -4.61
C ASP A 24 5.91 -5.57 -4.20
N ALA A 25 6.26 -4.33 -3.98
CA ALA A 25 5.27 -3.29 -3.69
C ALA A 25 4.35 -3.05 -4.89
N ASP A 26 4.91 -3.08 -6.11
CA ASP A 26 4.12 -2.92 -7.33
C ASP A 26 3.10 -4.06 -7.48
N ASP A 27 3.51 -5.28 -7.20
CA ASP A 27 2.62 -6.44 -7.27
C ASP A 27 1.49 -6.32 -6.26
N PHE A 28 1.79 -5.87 -5.05
CA PHE A 28 0.79 -5.67 -4.02
C PHE A 28 -0.18 -4.55 -4.41
N GLU A 29 0.34 -3.46 -4.94
CA GLU A 29 -0.47 -2.34 -5.42
C GLU A 29 -1.42 -2.80 -6.53
N PHE A 30 -0.96 -3.64 -7.44
CA PHE A 30 -1.80 -4.19 -8.51
C PHE A 30 -2.99 -4.95 -7.94
N ILE A 31 -2.75 -5.76 -6.90
CA ILE A 31 -3.84 -6.50 -6.24
C ILE A 31 -4.82 -5.54 -5.58
N LEU A 32 -4.32 -4.50 -4.91
CA LEU A 32 -5.18 -3.52 -4.26
C LEU A 32 -6.03 -2.76 -5.27
N ASP A 33 -5.46 -2.41 -6.41
CA ASP A 33 -6.19 -1.74 -7.49
C ASP A 33 -7.29 -2.64 -8.03
N PHE A 34 -7.00 -3.93 -8.20
CA PHE A 34 -7.98 -4.90 -8.66
C PHE A 34 -9.16 -5.01 -7.68
N LEU A 35 -8.87 -4.96 -6.38
CA LEU A 35 -9.88 -5.03 -5.33
C LEU A 35 -10.57 -3.69 -5.06
N GLU A 36 -10.14 -2.63 -5.74
CA GLU A 36 -10.62 -1.26 -5.50
C GLU A 36 -10.43 -0.83 -4.03
N ALA A 37 -9.35 -1.29 -3.41
CA ALA A 37 -9.03 -0.94 -2.04
C ALA A 37 -8.49 0.47 -1.95
N ARG A 38 -8.76 1.15 -0.83
CA ARG A 38 -8.15 2.46 -0.55
C ARG A 38 -6.77 2.23 0.04
N TYR A 39 -5.77 2.90 -0.49
CA TYR A 39 -4.41 2.78 0.03
C TYR A 39 -3.59 4.02 -0.29
N GLU A 40 -2.47 4.14 0.42
CA GLU A 40 -1.44 5.14 0.17
C GLU A 40 -0.12 4.41 0.00
N ARG A 41 0.69 4.86 -0.94
CA ARG A 41 2.01 4.29 -1.17
C ARG A 41 3.08 5.32 -0.84
N TYR A 42 4.15 4.85 -0.17
CA TYR A 42 5.27 5.67 0.25
C TYR A 42 6.57 5.08 -0.28
N HIS A 43 7.45 5.96 -0.74
CA HIS A 43 8.80 5.60 -1.17
C HIS A 43 9.78 6.35 -0.28
N ASN A 44 10.60 5.63 0.49
CA ASN A 44 11.57 6.21 1.42
C ASN A 44 10.94 7.29 2.31
N GLY A 45 9.73 7.03 2.78
CA GLY A 45 9.02 7.94 3.67
C GLY A 45 8.23 9.04 2.98
N GLU A 46 8.32 9.15 1.67
CA GLU A 46 7.59 10.16 0.91
C GLU A 46 6.38 9.55 0.24
N GLN A 47 5.22 10.15 0.44
CA GLN A 47 3.99 9.68 -0.16
C GLN A 47 4.01 9.96 -1.66
N ILE A 48 3.85 8.90 -2.47
CA ILE A 48 3.85 9.01 -3.92
C ILE A 48 2.50 8.65 -4.53
N TYR A 49 1.58 8.12 -3.72
CA TYR A 49 0.24 7.81 -4.20
C TYR A 49 -0.80 7.94 -3.10
#